data_5fcb95db787f59bad6ccfc30db593e34
#
_entry.id   5fcb95db787f59bad6ccfc30db593e34
#
_cell.length_a   1.000
_cell.length_b   1.000
_cell.length_c   1.000
_cell.angle_alpha   90.00
_cell.angle_beta   90.00
_cell.angle_gamma   90.00
#
_symmetry.space_group_name_H-M   'P 1'
#
loop_
_entity.id
_entity.type
_entity.pdbx_description
1 polymer ?
#
loop_
_entity_poly.entity_id
_entity_poly.type
_entity_poly.pdbx_seq_one_letter_code
_entity_poly.pdbx_strand_id
1 'polypeptide(L)'
;MKTELKIYTVEQICDGFEYNELEGKGLYGLAGQLTIQPEYQRNYIYADGKRDVAVIESVLKGYPLGLIYFNRKDDGKLEVLDGQQRITSLGRFLKNKFAVRINDLEQIYDGLNEGLQQKILKTELLVYICEGEGEHAEEEIKEWFKTINIAGIPLNHQEELNAVFSGPFVSACKAEFSNSQNKKTQKWESYVKGPANRQMFLATALEWVASSESISPQTASAKDPVSAYMSKHRKEEDINEIKTYFNTVIEWVDSKFDDVYDEMQGLNWGALYERFHYQAYNHSELSAKVSELMHDDFVTNRRGIFEYVLGGCQDTKLLNIRLFDKPTMRKVYQLQTEKAKAEGISNCPYCAEGHEANRQRIWKPEEMDADHVTAWSKGGATSIENCQMLCKTHNRMKGNR
;
A
#
# COMPACT_ATOMS: atom_id res chain seq x y z
N MET A 1 -1.55 29.34 21.81
CA MET A 1 -1.52 29.61 20.36
C MET A 1 -2.26 30.90 20.05
N LYS A 2 -1.63 31.85 19.37
CA LYS A 2 -2.28 33.07 18.85
C LYS A 2 -2.82 32.83 17.46
N THR A 3 -3.91 33.52 17.11
CA THR A 3 -4.53 33.44 15.78
C THR A 3 -4.90 34.83 15.27
N GLU A 4 -4.63 35.06 13.99
CA GLU A 4 -5.00 36.32 13.29
C GLU A 4 -5.74 35.96 11.99
N LEU A 5 -6.92 36.52 11.76
CA LEU A 5 -7.64 36.34 10.49
C LEU A 5 -7.18 37.41 9.49
N LYS A 6 -6.71 36.96 8.31
CA LYS A 6 -6.38 37.82 7.18
C LYS A 6 -7.13 37.40 5.92
N ILE A 7 -7.32 38.36 5.04
CA ILE A 7 -7.85 38.14 3.70
C ILE A 7 -6.72 38.37 2.70
N TYR A 8 -6.50 37.41 1.86
CA TYR A 8 -5.58 37.51 0.74
C TYR A 8 -6.32 37.23 -0.56
N THR A 9 -5.93 37.87 -1.64
CA THR A 9 -6.40 37.48 -2.97
C THR A 9 -5.58 36.29 -3.50
N VAL A 10 -6.15 35.58 -4.48
CA VAL A 10 -5.43 34.53 -5.20
C VAL A 10 -4.14 35.08 -5.82
N GLU A 11 -4.18 36.29 -6.40
CA GLU A 11 -3.02 36.98 -6.95
C GLU A 11 -1.91 37.12 -5.90
N GLN A 12 -2.22 37.58 -4.70
CA GLN A 12 -1.26 37.76 -3.61
C GLN A 12 -0.67 36.42 -3.16
N ILE A 13 -1.50 35.42 -2.90
CA ILE A 13 -1.01 34.10 -2.44
C ILE A 13 -0.17 33.42 -3.50
N CYS A 14 -0.55 33.52 -4.77
CA CYS A 14 0.17 32.89 -5.88
C CYS A 14 1.29 33.75 -6.46
N ASP A 15 1.56 34.93 -5.89
CA ASP A 15 2.74 35.69 -6.28
C ASP A 15 4.03 34.92 -5.98
N GLY A 16 4.90 34.77 -6.99
CA GLY A 16 6.08 33.92 -6.90
C GLY A 16 5.79 32.42 -6.78
N PHE A 17 4.60 31.97 -7.18
CA PHE A 17 4.26 30.55 -7.12
C PHE A 17 5.20 29.70 -7.98
N GLU A 18 5.78 28.70 -7.34
CA GLU A 18 6.61 27.67 -7.96
C GLU A 18 6.00 26.29 -7.73
N TYR A 19 6.11 25.43 -8.74
CA TYR A 19 5.63 24.05 -8.69
C TYR A 19 6.73 23.09 -9.13
N ASN A 20 7.05 22.12 -8.29
CA ASN A 20 8.00 21.06 -8.63
C ASN A 20 7.23 19.90 -9.27
N GLU A 21 7.38 19.73 -10.59
CA GLU A 21 6.72 18.67 -11.37
C GLU A 21 7.19 17.28 -10.96
N LEU A 22 8.46 17.13 -10.59
CA LEU A 22 9.06 15.83 -10.28
C LEU A 22 8.54 15.28 -8.95
N GLU A 23 8.37 16.15 -7.96
CA GLU A 23 7.87 15.77 -6.65
C GLU A 23 6.35 15.94 -6.51
N GLY A 24 5.71 16.60 -7.48
CA GLY A 24 4.28 16.90 -7.43
C GLY A 24 3.95 17.79 -6.23
N LYS A 25 4.64 18.93 -6.08
CA LYS A 25 4.39 19.84 -4.95
C LYS A 25 4.48 21.32 -5.33
N GLY A 26 3.59 22.12 -4.73
CA GLY A 26 3.72 23.57 -4.69
C GLY A 26 4.81 23.96 -3.68
N LEU A 27 5.76 24.81 -4.06
CA LEU A 27 6.87 25.16 -3.21
C LEU A 27 6.59 26.47 -2.45
N TYR A 28 6.43 27.57 -3.17
CA TYR A 28 6.37 28.90 -2.60
C TYR A 28 5.19 29.72 -3.12
N GLY A 29 4.78 30.70 -2.33
CA GLY A 29 3.82 31.75 -2.64
C GLY A 29 4.14 33.02 -1.83
N LEU A 30 3.31 34.06 -1.92
CA LEU A 30 3.50 35.36 -1.29
C LEU A 30 4.93 35.92 -1.55
N ALA A 31 5.34 35.92 -2.81
CA ALA A 31 6.69 36.36 -3.22
C ALA A 31 7.82 35.64 -2.44
N GLY A 32 7.66 34.34 -2.15
CA GLY A 32 8.64 33.52 -1.43
C GLY A 32 8.52 33.57 0.11
N GLN A 33 7.56 34.33 0.66
CA GLN A 33 7.32 34.38 2.11
C GLN A 33 6.44 33.23 2.63
N LEU A 34 5.78 32.48 1.75
CA LEU A 34 4.92 31.36 2.09
C LEU A 34 5.51 30.06 1.55
N THR A 35 5.77 29.09 2.44
CA THR A 35 6.02 27.69 2.06
C THR A 35 4.67 26.99 1.91
N ILE A 36 4.32 26.59 0.69
CA ILE A 36 3.01 25.99 0.41
C ILE A 36 2.96 24.54 0.89
N GLN A 37 4.03 23.79 0.71
CA GLN A 37 4.10 22.41 1.12
C GLN A 37 5.33 22.16 2.01
N PRO A 38 5.22 22.39 3.32
CA PRO A 38 6.24 22.01 4.27
C PRO A 38 6.42 20.47 4.32
N GLU A 39 7.53 20.03 4.88
CA GLU A 39 7.97 18.62 4.86
C GLU A 39 6.97 17.63 5.42
N TYR A 40 6.25 18.02 6.46
CA TYR A 40 5.26 17.18 7.13
C TYR A 40 3.96 17.03 6.34
N GLN A 41 3.73 17.83 5.29
CA GLN A 41 2.54 17.72 4.46
C GLN A 41 2.70 16.69 3.34
N ARG A 42 1.57 16.07 2.95
CA ARG A 42 1.50 15.16 1.81
C ARG A 42 1.75 15.89 0.50
N ASN A 43 2.12 15.14 -0.53
CA ASN A 43 2.26 15.66 -1.88
C ASN A 43 0.91 16.12 -2.45
N TYR A 44 0.96 16.91 -3.53
CA TYR A 44 -0.23 17.35 -4.23
C TYR A 44 -0.95 16.14 -4.88
N ILE A 45 -2.19 15.90 -4.47
CA ILE A 45 -3.00 14.75 -4.89
C ILE A 45 -4.24 15.15 -5.72
N TYR A 46 -4.47 16.44 -5.95
CA TYR A 46 -5.61 16.91 -6.76
C TYR A 46 -5.33 16.90 -8.26
N ALA A 47 -4.13 16.53 -8.71
CA ALA A 47 -3.78 16.41 -10.13
C ALA A 47 -4.47 15.20 -10.80
N ASP A 48 -5.78 15.06 -10.62
CA ASP A 48 -6.59 13.96 -11.15
C ASP A 48 -7.59 14.41 -12.23
N GLY A 49 -7.50 15.68 -12.64
CA GLY A 49 -8.41 16.26 -13.64
C GLY A 49 -9.85 16.42 -13.15
N LYS A 50 -10.11 16.21 -11.87
CA LYS A 50 -11.43 16.37 -11.23
C LYS A 50 -11.41 17.36 -10.08
N ARG A 51 -10.55 17.12 -9.09
CA ARG A 51 -10.50 17.93 -7.87
C ARG A 51 -9.83 19.26 -8.12
N ASP A 52 -8.76 19.32 -8.90
CA ASP A 52 -8.12 20.57 -9.33
C ASP A 52 -9.07 21.41 -10.20
N VAL A 53 -9.76 20.80 -11.16
CA VAL A 53 -10.80 21.46 -11.96
C VAL A 53 -11.92 22.01 -11.07
N ALA A 54 -12.41 21.23 -10.11
CA ALA A 54 -13.48 21.64 -9.21
C ALA A 54 -13.11 22.87 -8.34
N VAL A 55 -11.83 23.04 -7.97
CA VAL A 55 -11.35 24.25 -7.28
C VAL A 55 -11.53 25.48 -8.17
N ILE A 56 -11.11 25.43 -9.42
CA ILE A 56 -11.21 26.55 -10.36
C ILE A 56 -12.68 26.85 -10.71
N GLU A 57 -13.49 25.81 -10.95
CA GLU A 57 -14.91 25.99 -11.19
C GLU A 57 -15.63 26.65 -10.01
N SER A 58 -15.24 26.32 -8.76
CA SER A 58 -15.81 26.94 -7.56
C SER A 58 -15.49 28.46 -7.54
N VAL A 59 -14.25 28.83 -7.85
CA VAL A 59 -13.83 30.23 -7.96
C VAL A 59 -14.64 30.95 -9.07
N LEU A 60 -14.75 30.33 -10.23
CA LEU A 60 -15.52 30.89 -11.36
C LEU A 60 -17.00 31.04 -11.05
N LYS A 61 -17.57 30.18 -10.21
CA LYS A 61 -18.95 30.28 -9.70
C LYS A 61 -19.11 31.27 -8.53
N GLY A 62 -17.99 31.74 -7.96
CA GLY A 62 -17.99 32.59 -6.79
C GLY A 62 -18.29 31.87 -5.47
N TYR A 63 -18.03 30.56 -5.44
CA TYR A 63 -18.20 29.75 -4.25
C TYR A 63 -16.99 29.89 -3.31
N PRO A 64 -17.19 29.95 -1.99
CA PRO A 64 -16.11 30.04 -1.03
C PRO A 64 -15.28 28.74 -1.03
N LEU A 65 -13.97 28.87 -1.03
CA LEU A 65 -13.04 27.72 -0.97
C LEU A 65 -12.80 27.20 0.45
N GLY A 66 -13.53 27.73 1.45
CA GLY A 66 -13.32 27.41 2.86
C GLY A 66 -12.10 28.11 3.46
N LEU A 67 -11.90 27.90 4.75
CA LEU A 67 -10.79 28.51 5.48
C LEU A 67 -9.45 27.86 5.09
N ILE A 68 -8.41 28.69 5.11
CA ILE A 68 -7.03 28.29 4.94
C ILE A 68 -6.28 28.62 6.23
N TYR A 69 -5.30 27.81 6.59
CA TYR A 69 -4.53 27.99 7.81
C TYR A 69 -3.04 28.04 7.50
N PHE A 70 -2.38 29.10 8.01
CA PHE A 70 -0.94 29.27 7.94
C PHE A 70 -0.34 29.20 9.35
N ASN A 71 0.87 28.67 9.47
CA ASN A 71 1.70 28.81 10.64
C ASN A 71 2.74 29.90 10.43
N ARG A 72 2.93 30.79 11.41
CA ARG A 72 4.01 31.74 11.43
C ARG A 72 5.21 31.11 12.12
N LYS A 73 6.33 31.06 11.40
CA LYS A 73 7.60 30.57 11.92
C LYS A 73 8.34 31.68 12.69
N ASP A 74 9.35 31.28 13.49
CA ASP A 74 10.17 32.22 14.28
C ASP A 74 10.92 33.24 13.41
N ASP A 75 11.24 32.89 12.15
CA ASP A 75 11.86 33.78 11.16
C ASP A 75 10.84 34.76 10.51
N GLY A 76 9.59 34.70 10.91
CA GLY A 76 8.49 35.53 10.39
C GLY A 76 7.86 35.00 9.09
N LYS A 77 8.45 33.97 8.46
CA LYS A 77 7.87 33.32 7.28
C LYS A 77 6.63 32.53 7.62
N LEU A 78 5.83 32.28 6.61
CA LEU A 78 4.59 31.52 6.71
C LEU A 78 4.74 30.14 6.09
N GLU A 79 4.05 29.16 6.66
CA GLU A 79 3.88 27.85 6.05
C GLU A 79 2.40 27.45 6.08
N VAL A 80 1.94 26.75 5.05
CA VAL A 80 0.56 26.28 4.99
C VAL A 80 0.37 25.11 5.96
N LEU A 81 -0.65 25.22 6.84
CA LEU A 81 -1.11 24.11 7.69
C LEU A 81 -2.28 23.38 7.03
N ASP A 82 -3.29 24.09 6.54
CA ASP A 82 -4.36 23.52 5.72
C ASP A 82 -4.68 24.44 4.56
N GLY A 83 -5.16 23.86 3.45
CA GLY A 83 -5.44 24.57 2.20
C GLY A 83 -4.38 24.38 1.12
N GLN A 84 -3.31 23.65 1.39
CA GLN A 84 -2.22 23.39 0.46
C GLN A 84 -2.71 22.88 -0.91
N GLN A 85 -3.64 21.93 -0.93
CA GLN A 85 -4.17 21.36 -2.19
C GLN A 85 -4.91 22.43 -3.01
N ARG A 86 -5.68 23.31 -2.34
CA ARG A 86 -6.43 24.39 -2.97
C ARG A 86 -5.50 25.46 -3.54
N ILE A 87 -4.51 25.91 -2.77
CA ILE A 87 -3.50 26.88 -3.22
C ILE A 87 -2.71 26.33 -4.40
N THR A 88 -2.27 25.07 -4.31
CA THR A 88 -1.52 24.42 -5.40
C THR A 88 -2.37 24.28 -6.67
N SER A 89 -3.66 23.97 -6.57
CA SER A 89 -4.57 23.95 -7.74
C SER A 89 -4.66 25.33 -8.40
N LEU A 90 -4.85 26.40 -7.59
CA LEU A 90 -4.89 27.77 -8.10
C LEU A 90 -3.58 28.14 -8.81
N GLY A 91 -2.43 27.93 -8.16
CA GLY A 91 -1.13 28.27 -8.73
C GLY A 91 -0.81 27.48 -9.99
N ARG A 92 -1.13 26.17 -10.02
CA ARG A 92 -0.98 25.33 -11.22
C ARG A 92 -1.85 25.81 -12.38
N PHE A 93 -3.09 26.22 -12.11
CA PHE A 93 -3.95 26.77 -13.15
C PHE A 93 -3.40 28.08 -13.72
N LEU A 94 -2.96 29.02 -12.85
CA LEU A 94 -2.31 30.27 -13.27
C LEU A 94 -1.04 30.03 -14.10
N LYS A 95 -0.39 28.87 -13.94
CA LYS A 95 0.79 28.44 -14.75
C LYS A 95 0.39 27.53 -15.95
N ASN A 96 -0.90 27.49 -16.34
CA ASN A 96 -1.42 26.71 -17.49
C ASN A 96 -1.12 25.19 -17.40
N LYS A 97 -1.10 24.61 -16.20
CA LYS A 97 -0.76 23.19 -16.01
C LYS A 97 -1.94 22.24 -16.27
N PHE A 98 -3.15 22.76 -16.35
CA PHE A 98 -4.37 22.02 -16.70
C PHE A 98 -5.43 22.97 -17.25
N ALA A 99 -6.45 22.41 -17.89
CA ALA A 99 -7.58 23.16 -18.47
C ALA A 99 -8.85 22.95 -17.63
N VAL A 100 -9.79 23.90 -17.74
CA VAL A 100 -11.15 23.79 -17.22
C VAL A 100 -12.16 23.96 -18.36
N ARG A 101 -13.33 23.36 -18.22
CA ARG A 101 -14.36 23.42 -19.26
C ARG A 101 -15.27 24.61 -19.06
N ILE A 102 -15.26 25.55 -20.01
CA ILE A 102 -16.11 26.75 -20.00
C ILE A 102 -16.85 26.82 -21.34
N ASN A 103 -18.19 26.87 -21.31
CA ASN A 103 -19.04 26.87 -22.50
C ASN A 103 -18.65 25.73 -23.49
N ASP A 104 -18.48 24.53 -22.96
CA ASP A 104 -18.10 23.32 -23.72
C ASP A 104 -16.70 23.33 -24.36
N LEU A 105 -15.87 24.32 -24.07
CA LEU A 105 -14.48 24.40 -24.52
C LEU A 105 -13.51 24.22 -23.35
N GLU A 106 -12.47 23.43 -23.57
CA GLU A 106 -11.36 23.33 -22.60
C GLU A 106 -10.47 24.55 -22.73
N GLN A 107 -10.27 25.26 -21.62
CA GLN A 107 -9.50 26.49 -21.57
C GLN A 107 -8.48 26.45 -20.43
N ILE A 108 -7.25 26.81 -20.73
CA ILE A 108 -6.19 27.11 -19.76
C ILE A 108 -6.33 28.59 -19.32
N TYR A 109 -5.62 28.99 -18.27
CA TYR A 109 -5.73 30.33 -17.72
C TYR A 109 -5.49 31.45 -18.75
N ASP A 110 -4.43 31.36 -19.54
CA ASP A 110 -4.08 32.36 -20.58
C ASP A 110 -5.11 32.40 -21.74
N GLY A 111 -5.88 31.35 -21.91
CA GLY A 111 -6.99 31.28 -22.89
C GLY A 111 -8.28 31.94 -22.42
N LEU A 112 -8.38 32.30 -21.14
CA LEU A 112 -9.56 32.96 -20.58
C LEU A 112 -9.64 34.42 -21.02
N ASN A 113 -10.86 34.95 -21.15
CA ASN A 113 -11.03 36.41 -21.29
C ASN A 113 -10.59 37.13 -20.01
N GLU A 114 -10.24 38.43 -20.18
CA GLU A 114 -9.71 39.25 -19.08
C GLU A 114 -10.65 39.32 -17.86
N GLY A 115 -11.96 39.33 -18.07
CA GLY A 115 -12.94 39.36 -16.97
C GLY A 115 -12.89 38.12 -16.09
N LEU A 116 -12.70 36.93 -16.69
CA LEU A 116 -12.56 35.67 -15.96
C LEU A 116 -11.18 35.55 -15.29
N GLN A 117 -10.12 36.01 -15.96
CA GLN A 117 -8.78 36.07 -15.35
C GLN A 117 -8.80 36.95 -14.09
N GLN A 118 -9.33 38.17 -14.21
CA GLN A 118 -9.47 39.11 -13.08
C GLN A 118 -10.35 38.55 -11.96
N LYS A 119 -11.44 37.86 -12.30
CA LYS A 119 -12.28 37.20 -11.30
C LYS A 119 -11.51 36.18 -10.48
N ILE A 120 -10.66 35.35 -11.13
CA ILE A 120 -9.81 34.37 -10.43
C ILE A 120 -8.78 35.10 -9.57
N LEU A 121 -8.03 36.06 -10.11
CA LEU A 121 -6.97 36.77 -9.39
C LEU A 121 -7.48 37.51 -8.17
N LYS A 122 -8.66 38.16 -8.27
CA LYS A 122 -9.26 38.94 -7.19
C LYS A 122 -10.10 38.12 -6.21
N THR A 123 -10.23 36.82 -6.43
CA THR A 123 -10.95 35.97 -5.45
C THR A 123 -10.27 36.04 -4.10
N GLU A 124 -11.04 36.35 -3.09
CA GLU A 124 -10.60 36.48 -1.69
C GLU A 124 -10.56 35.09 -1.02
N LEU A 125 -9.49 34.85 -0.31
CA LEU A 125 -9.25 33.65 0.48
C LEU A 125 -9.12 34.05 1.95
N LEU A 126 -9.93 33.43 2.81
CA LEU A 126 -9.88 33.64 4.24
C LEU A 126 -8.79 32.79 4.87
N VAL A 127 -7.84 33.42 5.51
CA VAL A 127 -6.64 32.79 6.07
C VAL A 127 -6.53 33.07 7.56
N TYR A 128 -6.54 32.03 8.39
CA TYR A 128 -6.08 32.12 9.76
C TYR A 128 -4.57 31.94 9.80
N ILE A 129 -3.85 32.93 10.32
CA ILE A 129 -2.42 32.82 10.65
C ILE A 129 -2.35 32.41 12.11
N CYS A 130 -1.74 31.27 12.37
CA CYS A 130 -1.54 30.71 13.69
C CYS A 130 -0.07 30.86 14.09
N GLU A 131 0.16 31.09 15.37
CA GLU A 131 1.50 31.22 15.96
C GLU A 131 1.52 30.49 17.29
N GLY A 132 2.37 29.49 17.45
CA GLY A 132 2.58 28.78 18.70
C GLY A 132 3.26 29.67 19.73
N GLU A 133 3.07 29.37 21.01
CA GLU A 133 3.64 30.16 22.12
C GLU A 133 4.48 29.28 23.04
N GLY A 134 5.68 29.78 23.40
CA GLY A 134 6.57 29.14 24.38
C GLY A 134 7.42 28.01 23.84
N GLU A 135 8.04 27.25 24.74
CA GLU A 135 9.02 26.22 24.42
C GLU A 135 8.44 25.01 23.65
N HIS A 136 7.11 24.80 23.68
CA HIS A 136 6.40 23.72 23.00
C HIS A 136 5.57 24.18 21.80
N ALA A 137 5.84 25.39 21.28
CA ALA A 137 5.07 25.97 20.18
C ALA A 137 4.96 25.07 18.95
N GLU A 138 6.04 24.41 18.57
CA GLU A 138 6.07 23.49 17.41
C GLU A 138 5.22 22.23 17.64
N GLU A 139 5.24 21.69 18.85
CA GLU A 139 4.44 20.53 19.25
C GLU A 139 2.95 20.86 19.28
N GLU A 140 2.58 22.02 19.82
CA GLU A 140 1.20 22.54 19.84
C GLU A 140 0.64 22.67 18.42
N ILE A 141 1.39 23.26 17.50
CA ILE A 141 1.01 23.40 16.09
C ILE A 141 0.87 22.04 15.40
N LYS A 142 1.77 21.08 15.67
CA LYS A 142 1.69 19.73 15.12
C LYS A 142 0.48 18.96 15.63
N GLU A 143 0.15 19.08 16.90
CA GLU A 143 -1.04 18.44 17.48
C GLU A 143 -2.32 19.02 16.88
N TRP A 144 -2.38 20.34 16.76
CA TRP A 144 -3.52 21.02 16.16
C TRP A 144 -3.65 20.67 14.66
N PHE A 145 -2.54 20.59 13.92
CA PHE A 145 -2.51 20.14 12.52
C PHE A 145 -3.20 18.79 12.31
N LYS A 146 -2.99 17.84 13.22
CA LYS A 146 -3.69 16.54 13.17
C LYS A 146 -5.20 16.74 13.28
N THR A 147 -5.64 17.65 14.16
CA THR A 147 -7.06 17.90 14.41
C THR A 147 -7.75 18.52 13.21
N ILE A 148 -7.16 19.51 12.53
CA ILE A 148 -7.79 20.19 11.38
C ILE A 148 -7.89 19.27 10.15
N ASN A 149 -7.01 18.29 9.99
CA ASN A 149 -7.05 17.34 8.89
C ASN A 149 -8.14 16.27 9.01
N ILE A 150 -8.83 16.17 10.15
CA ILE A 150 -9.93 15.20 10.35
C ILE A 150 -11.13 15.49 9.43
N ALA A 151 -11.37 16.76 9.07
CA ALA A 151 -12.54 17.17 8.27
C ALA A 151 -12.35 17.01 6.74
N GLY A 152 -11.14 16.70 6.25
CA GLY A 152 -10.79 16.56 4.84
C GLY A 152 -10.53 15.13 4.40
N ILE A 153 -9.69 14.97 3.38
CA ILE A 153 -9.12 13.65 3.07
C ILE A 153 -8.12 13.32 4.18
N PRO A 154 -8.38 12.29 5.01
CA PRO A 154 -7.51 12.00 6.14
C PRO A 154 -6.08 11.68 5.66
N LEU A 155 -5.12 12.02 6.51
CA LEU A 155 -3.75 11.55 6.34
C LEU A 155 -3.74 10.03 6.43
N ASN A 156 -2.94 9.38 5.60
CA ASN A 156 -2.65 7.97 5.83
C ASN A 156 -1.58 7.84 6.94
N HIS A 157 -1.42 6.62 7.44
CA HIS A 157 -0.50 6.36 8.56
C HIS A 157 0.93 6.87 8.30
N GLN A 158 1.47 6.70 7.09
CA GLN A 158 2.81 7.21 6.76
C GLN A 158 2.86 8.74 6.71
N GLU A 159 1.81 9.39 6.22
CA GLU A 159 1.71 10.86 6.23
C GLU A 159 1.67 11.40 7.67
N GLU A 160 1.02 10.70 8.60
CA GLU A 160 1.02 11.01 10.03
C GLU A 160 2.42 10.84 10.65
N LEU A 161 3.10 9.73 10.36
CA LEU A 161 4.47 9.50 10.83
C LEU A 161 5.44 10.56 10.29
N ASN A 162 5.30 10.96 9.03
CA ASN A 162 6.11 12.04 8.44
C ASN A 162 5.91 13.37 9.17
N ALA A 163 4.70 13.66 9.65
CA ALA A 163 4.43 14.85 10.44
C ALA A 163 5.05 14.77 11.85
N VAL A 164 4.96 13.61 12.50
CA VAL A 164 5.54 13.40 13.84
C VAL A 164 7.06 13.47 13.82
N PHE A 165 7.69 12.79 12.87
CA PHE A 165 9.15 12.67 12.76
C PHE A 165 9.75 13.62 11.72
N SER A 166 9.04 14.73 11.38
CA SER A 166 9.53 15.70 10.40
C SER A 166 10.96 16.15 10.67
N GLY A 167 11.77 16.25 9.62
CA GLY A 167 13.19 16.59 9.68
C GLY A 167 13.92 16.22 8.40
N PRO A 168 15.26 16.44 8.36
CA PRO A 168 16.08 16.21 7.16
C PRO A 168 15.91 14.80 6.58
N PHE A 169 15.82 13.79 7.44
CA PHE A 169 15.61 12.39 7.01
C PHE A 169 14.31 12.20 6.20
N VAL A 170 13.20 12.71 6.72
CA VAL A 170 11.90 12.60 6.02
C VAL A 170 11.94 13.36 4.70
N SER A 171 12.57 14.53 4.64
CA SER A 171 12.71 15.31 3.41
C SER A 171 13.48 14.53 2.35
N ALA A 172 14.65 13.99 2.71
CA ALA A 172 15.47 13.20 1.80
C ALA A 172 14.74 11.92 1.32
N CYS A 173 14.06 11.22 2.24
CA CYS A 173 13.24 10.05 1.89
C CYS A 173 12.09 10.40 0.93
N LYS A 174 11.39 11.50 1.15
CA LYS A 174 10.32 11.94 0.25
C LYS A 174 10.84 12.28 -1.14
N ALA A 175 12.00 12.95 -1.25
CA ALA A 175 12.62 13.26 -2.53
C ALA A 175 12.97 12.00 -3.33
N GLU A 176 13.44 10.93 -2.68
CA GLU A 176 13.78 9.66 -3.34
C GLU A 176 12.52 8.83 -3.68
N PHE A 177 11.63 8.60 -2.69
CA PHE A 177 10.57 7.60 -2.80
C PHE A 177 9.23 8.16 -3.29
N SER A 178 9.03 9.47 -3.33
CA SER A 178 7.74 10.07 -3.72
C SER A 178 7.73 10.67 -5.11
N ASN A 179 8.83 10.59 -5.83
CA ASN A 179 8.95 11.08 -7.20
C ASN A 179 8.39 10.06 -8.19
N SER A 180 7.15 10.25 -8.64
CA SER A 180 6.44 9.35 -9.57
C SER A 180 7.05 9.29 -10.98
N GLN A 181 7.92 10.22 -11.35
CA GLN A 181 8.59 10.25 -12.67
C GLN A 181 10.00 9.67 -12.64
N ASN A 182 10.49 9.23 -11.49
CA ASN A 182 11.76 8.54 -11.41
C ASN A 182 11.65 7.18 -12.12
N LYS A 183 12.58 6.88 -13.03
CA LYS A 183 12.64 5.58 -13.74
C LYS A 183 12.64 4.37 -12.79
N LYS A 184 13.23 4.52 -11.61
CA LYS A 184 13.21 3.50 -10.57
C LYS A 184 11.81 3.25 -10.01
N THR A 185 10.99 4.30 -9.88
CA THR A 185 9.63 4.20 -9.41
C THR A 185 8.79 3.29 -10.30
N GLN A 186 8.94 3.36 -11.61
CA GLN A 186 8.25 2.47 -12.55
C GLN A 186 8.58 0.98 -12.31
N LYS A 187 9.84 0.68 -11.99
CA LYS A 187 10.23 -0.69 -11.59
C LYS A 187 9.62 -1.07 -10.24
N TRP A 188 9.61 -0.15 -9.28
CA TRP A 188 9.06 -0.40 -7.94
C TRP A 188 7.56 -0.67 -7.94
N GLU A 189 6.80 -0.04 -8.86
CA GLU A 189 5.35 -0.25 -9.03
C GLU A 189 4.97 -1.71 -9.32
N SER A 190 5.88 -2.50 -9.87
CA SER A 190 5.67 -3.92 -10.07
C SER A 190 5.57 -4.72 -8.76
N TYR A 191 6.17 -4.22 -7.69
CA TYR A 191 6.32 -4.95 -6.42
C TYR A 191 5.66 -4.24 -5.23
N VAL A 192 5.54 -2.92 -5.28
CA VAL A 192 4.97 -2.10 -4.21
C VAL A 192 3.59 -1.59 -4.61
N LYS A 193 2.62 -1.73 -3.71
CA LYS A 193 1.24 -1.33 -3.96
C LYS A 193 0.99 0.12 -3.52
N GLY A 194 0.32 0.86 -4.39
CA GLY A 194 -0.17 2.21 -4.10
C GLY A 194 0.69 3.33 -4.70
N PRO A 195 0.18 4.56 -4.70
CA PRO A 195 0.82 5.67 -5.40
C PRO A 195 1.97 6.29 -4.61
N ALA A 196 3.05 6.64 -5.30
CA ALA A 196 4.24 7.28 -4.72
C ALA A 196 3.92 8.60 -3.99
N ASN A 197 3.05 9.43 -4.56
CA ASN A 197 2.65 10.72 -3.99
C ASN A 197 1.84 10.63 -2.68
N ARG A 198 1.30 9.44 -2.34
CA ARG A 198 0.71 9.11 -1.05
C ARG A 198 1.69 8.42 -0.10
N GLN A 199 2.98 8.52 -0.37
CA GLN A 199 4.07 7.99 0.45
C GLN A 199 4.10 6.45 0.57
N MET A 200 3.41 5.72 -0.32
CA MET A 200 3.30 4.26 -0.20
C MET A 200 4.64 3.55 -0.39
N PHE A 201 5.50 4.07 -1.28
CA PHE A 201 6.84 3.48 -1.47
C PHE A 201 7.75 3.77 -0.27
N LEU A 202 7.67 4.99 0.29
CA LEU A 202 8.37 5.31 1.53
C LEU A 202 7.89 4.43 2.69
N ALA A 203 6.57 4.25 2.84
CA ALA A 203 6.01 3.37 3.86
C ALA A 203 6.56 1.95 3.76
N THR A 204 6.57 1.39 2.54
CA THR A 204 7.09 0.05 2.30
C THR A 204 8.59 -0.05 2.56
N ALA A 205 9.37 0.95 2.11
CA ALA A 205 10.82 0.96 2.34
C ALA A 205 11.15 1.05 3.84
N LEU A 206 10.42 1.87 4.60
CA LEU A 206 10.55 1.98 6.05
C LEU A 206 10.15 0.68 6.76
N GLU A 207 9.03 0.06 6.36
CA GLU A 207 8.59 -1.21 6.92
C GLU A 207 9.67 -2.29 6.76
N TRP A 208 10.23 -2.42 5.55
CA TRP A 208 11.24 -3.44 5.26
C TRP A 208 12.53 -3.19 6.03
N VAL A 209 13.10 -1.98 5.99
CA VAL A 209 14.37 -1.70 6.65
C VAL A 209 14.25 -1.74 8.17
N ALA A 210 13.17 -1.17 8.73
CA ALA A 210 12.96 -1.10 10.17
C ALA A 210 12.71 -2.48 10.81
N SER A 211 12.13 -3.42 10.05
CA SER A 211 11.85 -4.79 10.47
C SER A 211 12.97 -5.77 10.14
N SER A 212 14.01 -5.35 9.43
CA SER A 212 15.15 -6.20 9.08
C SER A 212 16.06 -6.44 10.30
N GLU A 213 16.18 -7.70 10.73
CA GLU A 213 17.11 -8.08 11.81
C GLU A 213 18.57 -7.95 11.38
N SER A 214 18.85 -8.07 10.08
CA SER A 214 20.21 -7.97 9.53
C SER A 214 20.71 -6.51 9.46
N ILE A 215 19.83 -5.56 9.15
CA ILE A 215 20.17 -4.14 8.97
C ILE A 215 19.90 -3.33 10.24
N SER A 216 18.73 -3.52 10.83
CA SER A 216 18.24 -2.69 11.95
C SER A 216 17.78 -3.54 13.14
N PRO A 217 18.65 -4.38 13.75
CA PRO A 217 18.24 -5.34 14.79
C PRO A 217 17.62 -4.67 16.02
N GLN A 218 18.00 -3.42 16.31
CA GLN A 218 17.46 -2.66 17.44
C GLN A 218 16.02 -2.22 17.22
N THR A 219 15.69 -1.79 16.01
CA THR A 219 14.34 -1.37 15.66
C THR A 219 13.42 -2.54 15.33
N ALA A 220 13.94 -3.60 14.72
CA ALA A 220 13.21 -4.83 14.42
C ALA A 220 12.56 -5.46 15.67
N SER A 221 13.21 -5.32 16.83
CA SER A 221 12.71 -5.80 18.12
C SER A 221 11.73 -4.85 18.81
N ALA A 222 11.51 -3.64 18.27
CA ALA A 222 10.62 -2.66 18.88
C ALA A 222 9.14 -3.02 18.67
N LYS A 223 8.26 -2.53 19.55
CA LYS A 223 6.80 -2.68 19.40
C LYS A 223 6.27 -2.03 18.11
N ASP A 224 6.87 -0.93 17.71
CA ASP A 224 6.63 -0.23 16.45
C ASP A 224 7.98 0.05 15.79
N PRO A 225 8.45 -0.86 14.92
CA PRO A 225 9.76 -0.75 14.28
C PRO A 225 9.92 0.52 13.44
N VAL A 226 8.88 0.92 12.68
CA VAL A 226 8.93 2.08 11.79
C VAL A 226 9.09 3.37 12.59
N SER A 227 8.30 3.57 13.63
CA SER A 227 8.42 4.73 14.51
C SER A 227 9.79 4.78 15.21
N ALA A 228 10.31 3.64 15.65
CA ALA A 228 11.63 3.56 16.27
C ALA A 228 12.74 3.94 15.27
N TYR A 229 12.67 3.45 14.04
CA TYR A 229 13.61 3.76 12.98
C TYR A 229 13.58 5.26 12.61
N MET A 230 12.40 5.80 12.34
CA MET A 230 12.22 7.21 12.00
C MET A 230 12.69 8.14 13.12
N SER A 231 12.43 7.78 14.38
CA SER A 231 12.91 8.55 15.55
C SER A 231 14.44 8.59 15.63
N LYS A 232 15.08 7.43 15.41
CA LYS A 232 16.54 7.28 15.45
C LYS A 232 17.22 8.14 14.39
N HIS A 233 16.71 8.10 13.15
CA HIS A 233 17.32 8.76 11.99
C HIS A 233 16.80 10.19 11.73
N ARG A 234 15.88 10.71 12.54
CA ARG A 234 15.14 11.96 12.32
C ARG A 234 16.01 13.13 11.86
N LYS A 235 17.23 13.27 12.42
CA LYS A 235 18.15 14.40 12.20
C LYS A 235 19.19 14.14 11.11
N GLU A 236 19.20 12.97 10.52
CA GLU A 236 20.17 12.57 9.49
C GLU A 236 19.66 13.00 8.11
N GLU A 237 20.57 13.44 7.25
CA GLU A 237 20.28 13.68 5.83
C GLU A 237 20.59 12.46 4.96
N ASP A 238 21.41 11.54 5.50
CA ASP A 238 21.82 10.33 4.80
C ASP A 238 20.70 9.28 4.87
N ILE A 239 20.23 8.86 3.69
CA ILE A 239 19.22 7.81 3.50
C ILE A 239 19.78 6.57 2.78
N ASN A 240 21.12 6.43 2.72
CA ASN A 240 21.74 5.35 1.95
C ASN A 240 21.36 3.96 2.49
N GLU A 241 21.19 3.81 3.79
CA GLU A 241 20.79 2.54 4.40
C GLU A 241 19.43 2.07 3.86
N ILE A 242 18.38 2.87 4.04
CA ILE A 242 17.03 2.54 3.57
C ILE A 242 16.97 2.40 2.05
N LYS A 243 17.63 3.28 1.31
CA LYS A 243 17.67 3.27 -0.15
C LYS A 243 18.36 2.02 -0.70
N THR A 244 19.52 1.65 -0.14
CA THR A 244 20.29 0.49 -0.55
C THR A 244 19.52 -0.78 -0.24
N TYR A 245 19.01 -0.93 0.98
CA TYR A 245 18.26 -2.11 1.37
C TYR A 245 17.01 -2.32 0.51
N PHE A 246 16.22 -1.27 0.32
CA PHE A 246 15.02 -1.33 -0.51
C PHE A 246 15.33 -1.74 -1.95
N ASN A 247 16.34 -1.13 -2.58
CA ASN A 247 16.74 -1.50 -3.93
C ASN A 247 17.27 -2.95 -3.99
N THR A 248 18.04 -3.38 -2.99
CA THR A 248 18.55 -4.77 -2.91
C THR A 248 17.40 -5.77 -2.88
N VAL A 249 16.36 -5.52 -2.10
CA VAL A 249 15.16 -6.38 -2.06
C VAL A 249 14.49 -6.42 -3.44
N ILE A 250 14.25 -5.25 -4.05
CA ILE A 250 13.62 -5.16 -5.39
C ILE A 250 14.44 -5.88 -6.45
N GLU A 251 15.77 -5.66 -6.48
CA GLU A 251 16.67 -6.32 -7.44
C GLU A 251 16.73 -7.81 -7.24
N TRP A 252 16.71 -8.26 -5.97
CA TRP A 252 16.64 -9.69 -5.67
C TRP A 252 15.36 -10.31 -6.22
N VAL A 253 14.19 -9.74 -5.98
CA VAL A 253 12.91 -10.25 -6.51
C VAL A 253 12.94 -10.29 -8.03
N ASP A 254 13.33 -9.20 -8.66
CA ASP A 254 13.42 -9.04 -10.12
C ASP A 254 14.37 -10.09 -10.74
N SER A 255 15.42 -10.48 -10.02
CA SER A 255 16.35 -11.53 -10.45
C SER A 255 15.83 -12.97 -10.29
N LYS A 256 14.70 -13.19 -9.62
CA LYS A 256 14.17 -14.54 -9.33
C LYS A 256 13.12 -15.00 -10.32
N PHE A 257 12.36 -14.08 -10.92
CA PHE A 257 11.23 -14.40 -11.76
C PHE A 257 11.36 -13.74 -13.14
N ASP A 258 11.04 -14.50 -14.21
CA ASP A 258 11.06 -13.98 -15.59
C ASP A 258 9.91 -13.01 -15.86
N ASP A 259 8.74 -13.33 -15.30
CA ASP A 259 7.52 -12.57 -15.50
C ASP A 259 7.12 -11.81 -14.22
N VAL A 260 6.56 -10.62 -14.43
CA VAL A 260 5.94 -9.82 -13.37
C VAL A 260 4.45 -10.07 -13.37
N TYR A 261 3.91 -10.49 -12.22
CA TYR A 261 2.48 -10.75 -12.02
C TYR A 261 1.85 -9.68 -11.11
N ASP A 262 0.60 -9.36 -11.33
CA ASP A 262 -0.13 -8.39 -10.49
C ASP A 262 -0.17 -8.80 -9.01
N GLU A 263 -0.16 -10.10 -8.74
CA GLU A 263 -0.12 -10.68 -7.41
C GLU A 263 1.16 -10.40 -6.62
N MET A 264 2.25 -10.04 -7.31
CA MET A 264 3.52 -9.62 -6.70
C MET A 264 3.39 -8.28 -6.00
N GLN A 265 2.50 -7.43 -6.48
CA GLN A 265 2.36 -6.07 -5.97
C GLN A 265 1.85 -6.05 -4.53
N GLY A 266 2.65 -5.46 -3.63
CA GLY A 266 2.33 -5.31 -2.21
C GLY A 266 2.46 -6.59 -1.39
N LEU A 267 3.27 -7.57 -1.83
CA LEU A 267 3.79 -8.62 -0.96
C LEU A 267 4.85 -8.04 -0.02
N ASN A 268 5.03 -8.66 1.15
CA ASN A 268 6.12 -8.28 2.05
C ASN A 268 7.45 -8.88 1.57
N TRP A 269 7.99 -8.32 0.47
CA TRP A 269 9.22 -8.78 -0.13
C TRP A 269 10.42 -8.63 0.79
N GLY A 270 10.42 -7.65 1.71
CA GLY A 270 11.48 -7.53 2.72
C GLY A 270 11.54 -8.76 3.62
N ALA A 271 10.41 -9.22 4.15
CA ALA A 271 10.36 -10.43 4.97
C ALA A 271 10.72 -11.69 4.19
N LEU A 272 10.31 -11.80 2.91
CA LEU A 272 10.69 -12.92 2.04
C LEU A 272 12.19 -12.89 1.72
N TYR A 273 12.76 -11.69 1.50
CA TYR A 273 14.19 -11.51 1.31
C TYR A 273 14.98 -12.00 2.53
N GLU A 274 14.65 -11.55 3.73
CA GLU A 274 15.34 -11.98 4.96
C GLU A 274 15.35 -13.50 5.12
N ARG A 275 14.26 -14.17 4.75
CA ARG A 275 14.14 -15.64 4.89
C ARG A 275 14.81 -16.44 3.80
N PHE A 276 14.88 -15.92 2.56
CA PHE A 276 15.15 -16.74 1.39
C PHE A 276 16.32 -16.28 0.52
N HIS A 277 16.92 -15.10 0.74
CA HIS A 277 17.94 -14.56 -0.15
C HIS A 277 19.24 -15.37 -0.17
N TYR A 278 19.55 -16.14 0.87
CA TYR A 278 20.71 -17.02 0.93
C TYR A 278 20.54 -18.34 0.15
N GLN A 279 19.33 -18.67 -0.27
CA GLN A 279 19.07 -19.92 -0.97
C GLN A 279 19.45 -19.80 -2.44
N ALA A 280 20.07 -20.88 -2.95
CA ALA A 280 20.32 -21.00 -4.38
C ALA A 280 19.05 -21.49 -5.09
N TYR A 281 18.69 -20.81 -6.18
CA TYR A 281 17.54 -21.18 -7.00
C TYR A 281 17.95 -21.42 -8.43
N ASN A 282 17.35 -22.43 -9.07
CA ASN A 282 17.34 -22.52 -10.52
C ASN A 282 16.23 -21.59 -11.04
N HIS A 283 16.61 -20.50 -11.67
CA HIS A 283 15.72 -19.45 -12.15
C HIS A 283 14.62 -20.00 -13.08
N SER A 284 14.99 -20.83 -14.06
CA SER A 284 14.04 -21.41 -15.02
C SER A 284 13.02 -22.35 -14.36
N GLU A 285 13.47 -23.17 -13.40
CA GLU A 285 12.58 -24.06 -12.65
C GLU A 285 11.61 -23.26 -11.76
N LEU A 286 12.11 -22.19 -11.14
CA LEU A 286 11.32 -21.33 -10.29
C LEU A 286 10.21 -20.63 -11.09
N SER A 287 10.56 -20.00 -12.22
CA SER A 287 9.62 -19.31 -13.11
C SER A 287 8.61 -20.28 -13.74
N ALA A 288 9.05 -21.46 -14.18
CA ALA A 288 8.15 -22.49 -14.70
C ALA A 288 7.14 -22.96 -13.64
N LYS A 289 7.59 -23.13 -12.38
CA LYS A 289 6.70 -23.54 -11.29
C LYS A 289 5.69 -22.46 -10.91
N VAL A 290 6.09 -21.18 -10.91
CA VAL A 290 5.14 -20.07 -10.73
C VAL A 290 4.10 -20.06 -11.84
N SER A 291 4.52 -20.17 -13.10
CA SER A 291 3.61 -20.21 -14.25
C SER A 291 2.64 -21.40 -14.17
N GLU A 292 3.09 -22.59 -13.82
CA GLU A 292 2.25 -23.77 -13.60
C GLU A 292 1.16 -23.48 -12.55
N LEU A 293 1.55 -22.96 -11.39
CA LEU A 293 0.61 -22.69 -10.28
C LEU A 293 -0.33 -21.52 -10.55
N MET A 294 0.07 -20.54 -11.34
CA MET A 294 -0.81 -19.43 -11.77
C MET A 294 -1.96 -19.93 -12.66
N HIS A 295 -1.76 -21.01 -13.41
CA HIS A 295 -2.78 -21.62 -14.27
C HIS A 295 -3.52 -22.78 -13.60
N ASP A 296 -3.20 -23.12 -12.36
CA ASP A 296 -3.87 -24.18 -11.61
C ASP A 296 -5.17 -23.64 -10.97
N ASP A 297 -6.31 -24.15 -11.40
CA ASP A 297 -7.62 -23.78 -10.88
C ASP A 297 -7.84 -24.14 -9.41
N PHE A 298 -7.05 -25.06 -8.83
CA PHE A 298 -7.12 -25.41 -7.42
C PHE A 298 -6.40 -24.42 -6.51
N VAL A 299 -5.47 -23.60 -7.05
CA VAL A 299 -4.79 -22.55 -6.32
C VAL A 299 -5.70 -21.35 -6.13
N THR A 300 -6.25 -21.18 -4.93
CA THR A 300 -7.16 -20.07 -4.63
C THR A 300 -6.44 -18.84 -4.03
N ASN A 301 -5.22 -19.00 -3.52
CA ASN A 301 -4.37 -17.91 -3.07
C ASN A 301 -3.14 -17.77 -3.97
N ARG A 302 -3.28 -17.06 -5.09
CA ARG A 302 -2.18 -16.84 -6.04
C ARG A 302 -1.04 -16.00 -5.46
N ARG A 303 -1.33 -15.10 -4.51
CA ARG A 303 -0.30 -14.32 -3.81
C ARG A 303 0.65 -15.20 -2.98
N GLY A 304 0.16 -16.32 -2.47
CA GLY A 304 0.96 -17.28 -1.70
C GLY A 304 1.91 -18.12 -2.55
N ILE A 305 1.75 -18.13 -3.90
CA ILE A 305 2.60 -18.90 -4.80
C ILE A 305 4.06 -18.50 -4.64
N PHE A 306 4.36 -17.21 -4.53
CA PHE A 306 5.74 -16.71 -4.47
C PHE A 306 6.44 -17.18 -3.20
N GLU A 307 5.81 -17.09 -2.04
CA GLU A 307 6.37 -17.61 -0.79
C GLU A 307 6.49 -19.13 -0.83
N TYR A 308 5.51 -19.83 -1.37
CA TYR A 308 5.51 -21.30 -1.53
C TYR A 308 6.70 -21.78 -2.37
N VAL A 309 6.92 -21.16 -3.53
CA VAL A 309 7.99 -21.55 -4.44
C VAL A 309 9.36 -21.19 -3.87
N LEU A 310 9.52 -20.00 -3.29
CA LEU A 310 10.73 -19.59 -2.60
C LEU A 310 11.05 -20.49 -1.39
N GLY A 311 10.04 -20.99 -0.69
CA GLY A 311 10.16 -21.94 0.42
C GLY A 311 10.39 -23.40 -0.01
N GLY A 312 10.73 -23.66 -1.29
CA GLY A 312 11.01 -25.01 -1.81
C GLY A 312 9.76 -25.88 -1.94
N CYS A 313 8.61 -25.30 -2.16
CA CYS A 313 7.32 -25.98 -2.40
C CYS A 313 6.87 -26.88 -1.23
N GLN A 314 7.17 -26.50 0.02
CA GLN A 314 6.88 -27.32 1.19
C GLN A 314 5.51 -27.03 1.81
N ASP A 315 5.12 -25.77 1.94
CA ASP A 315 3.89 -25.38 2.64
C ASP A 315 2.72 -25.11 1.68
N THR A 316 1.97 -26.17 1.35
CA THR A 316 0.80 -26.07 0.46
C THR A 316 -0.34 -25.22 1.02
N LYS A 317 -0.34 -24.88 2.31
CA LYS A 317 -1.34 -23.97 2.89
C LYS A 317 -1.25 -22.56 2.32
N LEU A 318 -0.05 -22.14 1.91
CA LEU A 318 0.16 -20.86 1.23
C LEU A 318 -0.64 -20.73 -0.06
N LEU A 319 -0.92 -21.85 -0.73
CA LEU A 319 -1.73 -21.90 -1.96
C LEU A 319 -3.24 -21.94 -1.69
N ASN A 320 -3.64 -22.16 -0.43
CA ASN A 320 -5.04 -22.31 -0.01
C ASN A 320 -5.80 -23.37 -0.83
N ILE A 321 -5.11 -24.47 -1.20
CA ILE A 321 -5.69 -25.60 -1.91
C ILE A 321 -6.50 -26.39 -0.88
N ARG A 322 -7.83 -26.42 -1.06
CA ARG A 322 -8.76 -27.12 -0.15
C ARG A 322 -9.35 -28.39 -0.75
N LEU A 323 -9.24 -28.55 -2.06
CA LEU A 323 -9.82 -29.69 -2.77
C LEU A 323 -8.70 -30.62 -3.23
N PHE A 324 -8.93 -31.90 -3.06
CA PHE A 324 -8.06 -32.92 -3.63
C PHE A 324 -8.29 -33.03 -5.15
N ASP A 325 -7.24 -33.16 -5.91
CA ASP A 325 -7.33 -33.41 -7.34
C ASP A 325 -7.84 -34.83 -7.67
N LYS A 326 -8.34 -35.00 -8.88
CA LYS A 326 -8.87 -36.29 -9.34
C LYS A 326 -7.85 -37.44 -9.32
N PRO A 327 -6.56 -37.24 -9.70
CA PRO A 327 -5.54 -38.26 -9.56
C PRO A 327 -5.34 -38.74 -8.12
N THR A 328 -5.20 -37.79 -7.18
CA THR A 328 -5.07 -38.10 -5.74
C THR A 328 -6.29 -38.87 -5.23
N MET A 329 -7.50 -38.41 -5.53
CA MET A 329 -8.74 -39.10 -5.15
C MET A 329 -8.77 -40.54 -5.67
N ARG A 330 -8.43 -40.78 -6.93
CA ARG A 330 -8.39 -42.13 -7.54
C ARG A 330 -7.37 -43.03 -6.86
N LYS A 331 -6.15 -42.49 -6.61
CA LYS A 331 -5.08 -43.27 -5.96
C LYS A 331 -5.45 -43.66 -4.54
N VAL A 332 -5.98 -42.73 -3.74
CA VAL A 332 -6.43 -42.99 -2.37
C VAL A 332 -7.60 -44.00 -2.37
N TYR A 333 -8.57 -43.83 -3.27
CA TYR A 333 -9.67 -44.78 -3.42
C TYR A 333 -9.16 -46.22 -3.71
N GLN A 334 -8.23 -46.37 -4.64
CA GLN A 334 -7.65 -47.69 -4.98
C GLN A 334 -6.96 -48.33 -3.78
N LEU A 335 -6.01 -47.63 -3.17
CA LEU A 335 -5.27 -48.13 -2.01
C LEU A 335 -6.18 -48.50 -0.85
N GLN A 336 -7.16 -47.63 -0.55
CA GLN A 336 -8.11 -47.82 0.54
C GLN A 336 -9.08 -49.00 0.26
N THR A 337 -9.48 -49.17 -1.01
CA THR A 337 -10.35 -50.27 -1.43
C THR A 337 -9.61 -51.61 -1.48
N GLU A 338 -8.37 -51.66 -1.93
CA GLU A 338 -7.55 -52.88 -1.92
C GLU A 338 -7.33 -53.36 -0.49
N LYS A 339 -6.92 -52.46 0.40
CA LYS A 339 -6.78 -52.75 1.83
C LYS A 339 -8.09 -53.30 2.44
N ALA A 340 -9.19 -52.60 2.21
CA ALA A 340 -10.50 -52.96 2.74
C ALA A 340 -10.95 -54.35 2.26
N LYS A 341 -10.75 -54.71 0.99
CA LYS A 341 -11.03 -56.01 0.45
C LYS A 341 -10.19 -57.12 1.09
N ALA A 342 -8.89 -56.84 1.33
CA ALA A 342 -8.00 -57.79 1.99
C ALA A 342 -8.39 -58.07 3.45
N GLU A 343 -8.88 -57.05 4.13
CA GLU A 343 -9.31 -57.14 5.53
C GLU A 343 -10.80 -57.53 5.72
N GLY A 344 -11.57 -57.62 4.64
CA GLY A 344 -13.03 -57.96 4.70
C GLY A 344 -13.89 -56.89 5.35
N ILE A 345 -13.47 -55.65 5.26
CA ILE A 345 -14.14 -54.46 5.87
C ILE A 345 -14.56 -53.45 4.81
N SER A 346 -15.27 -52.40 5.22
CA SER A 346 -15.65 -51.31 4.32
C SER A 346 -14.45 -50.46 3.90
N ASN A 347 -14.45 -49.97 2.65
CA ASN A 347 -13.51 -48.97 2.18
C ASN A 347 -13.83 -47.53 2.67
N CYS A 348 -14.89 -47.33 3.45
CA CYS A 348 -15.11 -46.14 4.25
C CYS A 348 -14.65 -46.40 5.69
N PRO A 349 -13.61 -45.72 6.22
CA PRO A 349 -13.07 -45.97 7.56
C PRO A 349 -14.14 -45.95 8.66
N TYR A 350 -15.02 -44.95 8.63
CA TYR A 350 -16.10 -44.85 9.63
C TYR A 350 -17.15 -45.96 9.51
N CYS A 351 -17.41 -46.47 8.30
CA CYS A 351 -18.26 -47.68 8.16
C CYS A 351 -17.55 -48.91 8.70
N ALA A 352 -16.27 -49.07 8.50
CA ALA A 352 -15.45 -50.18 8.97
C ALA A 352 -15.40 -50.29 10.51
N GLU A 353 -15.31 -49.14 11.19
CA GLU A 353 -15.32 -49.04 12.67
C GLU A 353 -16.70 -49.17 13.26
N GLY A 354 -17.74 -48.84 12.52
CA GLY A 354 -19.13 -48.86 12.99
C GLY A 354 -19.71 -50.27 13.15
N HIS A 355 -20.85 -50.38 13.86
CA HIS A 355 -21.62 -51.62 14.05
C HIS A 355 -22.78 -51.77 13.08
N GLU A 356 -22.81 -50.95 12.01
CA GLU A 356 -23.93 -50.91 11.06
C GLU A 356 -23.80 -51.92 9.91
N ALA A 357 -24.92 -52.10 9.17
CA ALA A 357 -25.02 -53.01 8.02
C ALA A 357 -23.97 -52.75 6.90
N ASN A 358 -23.32 -51.57 6.90
CA ASN A 358 -22.31 -51.19 5.91
C ASN A 358 -20.86 -51.51 6.30
N ARG A 359 -20.64 -52.24 7.40
CA ARG A 359 -19.30 -52.56 7.92
C ARG A 359 -18.39 -53.28 6.93
N GLN A 360 -18.97 -54.03 6.00
CA GLN A 360 -18.24 -54.80 4.96
C GLN A 360 -18.52 -54.29 3.55
N ARG A 361 -19.30 -53.17 3.43
CA ARG A 361 -19.64 -52.62 2.13
C ARG A 361 -18.49 -51.95 1.47
N ILE A 362 -18.20 -52.35 0.22
CA ILE A 362 -17.27 -51.62 -0.67
C ILE A 362 -18.10 -50.62 -1.46
N TRP A 363 -17.92 -49.32 -1.13
CA TRP A 363 -18.55 -48.21 -1.80
C TRP A 363 -17.88 -47.95 -3.14
N LYS A 364 -18.66 -47.54 -4.15
CA LYS A 364 -18.11 -47.13 -5.45
C LYS A 364 -17.53 -45.70 -5.39
N PRO A 365 -16.63 -45.30 -6.34
CA PRO A 365 -16.06 -43.97 -6.33
C PRO A 365 -17.09 -42.84 -6.32
N GLU A 366 -18.18 -42.98 -7.07
CA GLU A 366 -19.26 -41.99 -7.16
C GLU A 366 -20.11 -41.87 -5.90
N GLU A 367 -20.03 -42.85 -4.98
CA GLU A 367 -20.70 -42.86 -3.69
C GLU A 367 -19.86 -42.31 -2.55
N MET A 368 -18.60 -41.90 -2.86
CA MET A 368 -17.62 -41.43 -1.88
C MET A 368 -17.12 -40.02 -2.26
N ASP A 369 -16.72 -39.29 -1.25
CA ASP A 369 -16.07 -37.99 -1.39
C ASP A 369 -14.68 -38.06 -0.71
N ALA A 370 -13.70 -37.34 -1.26
CA ALA A 370 -12.43 -37.17 -0.60
C ALA A 370 -12.55 -36.14 0.53
N ASP A 371 -11.95 -36.48 1.65
CA ASP A 371 -11.91 -35.63 2.85
C ASP A 371 -10.55 -35.66 3.52
N HIS A 372 -10.24 -34.62 4.27
CA HIS A 372 -8.99 -34.54 5.03
C HIS A 372 -9.07 -35.38 6.30
N VAL A 373 -8.11 -36.25 6.56
CA VAL A 373 -8.01 -37.00 7.83
C VAL A 373 -7.95 -36.03 8.99
N THR A 374 -6.96 -35.13 8.97
CA THR A 374 -6.92 -33.95 9.84
C THR A 374 -7.55 -32.79 9.08
N ALA A 375 -8.63 -32.22 9.60
CA ALA A 375 -9.39 -31.17 8.93
C ALA A 375 -8.49 -30.01 8.49
N TRP A 376 -8.72 -29.48 7.30
CA TRP A 376 -7.96 -28.34 6.74
C TRP A 376 -8.02 -27.13 7.68
N SER A 377 -9.18 -26.85 8.27
CA SER A 377 -9.38 -25.77 9.25
C SER A 377 -8.56 -25.94 10.54
N LYS A 378 -8.11 -27.15 10.84
CA LYS A 378 -7.24 -27.49 11.97
C LYS A 378 -5.77 -27.66 11.59
N GLY A 379 -5.40 -27.23 10.39
CA GLY A 379 -4.02 -27.26 9.93
C GLY A 379 -3.63 -28.49 9.11
N GLY A 380 -4.57 -29.36 8.72
CA GLY A 380 -4.32 -30.48 7.83
C GLY A 380 -3.95 -30.01 6.43
N ALA A 381 -2.84 -30.56 5.84
CA ALA A 381 -2.45 -30.26 4.47
C ALA A 381 -3.33 -31.00 3.46
N THR A 382 -3.51 -30.44 2.25
CA THR A 382 -4.12 -31.15 1.11
C THR A 382 -3.07 -32.01 0.42
N SER A 383 -2.69 -33.10 1.07
CA SER A 383 -1.71 -34.07 0.60
C SER A 383 -2.31 -35.47 0.57
N ILE A 384 -1.68 -36.39 -0.17
CA ILE A 384 -2.16 -37.77 -0.31
C ILE A 384 -2.21 -38.50 1.03
N GLU A 385 -1.26 -38.20 1.94
CA GLU A 385 -1.14 -38.81 3.28
C GLU A 385 -2.30 -38.34 4.20
N ASN A 386 -2.82 -37.15 3.96
CA ASN A 386 -3.93 -36.58 4.72
C ASN A 386 -5.28 -36.71 3.99
N CYS A 387 -5.32 -37.48 2.88
CA CYS A 387 -6.54 -37.73 2.12
C CYS A 387 -7.15 -39.09 2.52
N GLN A 388 -8.44 -39.09 2.73
CA GLN A 388 -9.25 -40.31 2.90
C GLN A 388 -10.54 -40.24 2.06
N MET A 389 -11.00 -41.42 1.60
CA MET A 389 -12.29 -41.51 0.94
C MET A 389 -13.37 -41.89 1.97
N LEU A 390 -14.40 -41.09 2.09
CA LEU A 390 -15.55 -41.35 2.96
C LEU A 390 -16.82 -41.54 2.12
N CYS A 391 -17.70 -42.44 2.54
CA CYS A 391 -19.05 -42.46 1.96
C CYS A 391 -19.74 -41.11 2.20
N LYS A 392 -20.55 -40.64 1.28
CA LYS A 392 -21.21 -39.31 1.34
C LYS A 392 -21.92 -39.03 2.66
N THR A 393 -22.49 -40.06 3.30
CA THR A 393 -23.13 -39.91 4.61
C THR A 393 -22.09 -39.54 5.68
N HIS A 394 -21.00 -40.31 5.79
CA HIS A 394 -19.97 -40.07 6.80
C HIS A 394 -19.18 -38.78 6.53
N ASN A 395 -18.96 -38.42 5.27
CA ASN A 395 -18.35 -37.13 4.92
C ASN A 395 -19.19 -35.96 5.44
N ARG A 396 -20.50 -35.98 5.21
CA ARG A 396 -21.42 -34.96 5.74
C ARG A 396 -21.48 -34.93 7.26
N MET A 397 -21.47 -36.09 7.90
CA MET A 397 -21.51 -36.20 9.37
C MET A 397 -20.22 -35.70 10.04
N LYS A 398 -19.06 -35.95 9.42
CA LYS A 398 -17.78 -35.51 9.93
C LYS A 398 -17.67 -33.98 9.90
N GLY A 399 -18.12 -33.33 8.84
CA GLY A 399 -18.00 -31.87 8.67
C GLY A 399 -16.56 -31.39 8.89
N ASN A 400 -16.41 -30.34 9.69
CA ASN A 400 -15.08 -29.73 10.02
C ASN A 400 -14.48 -30.29 11.34
N ARG A 401 -14.81 -31.51 11.71
CA ARG A 401 -14.32 -32.14 12.96
C ARG A 401 -12.90 -32.69 12.84
#